data_999d67388ffa96c4557b3039961acad3
#
_entry.id   999d67388ffa96c4557b3039961acad3
#
_cell.length_a   1.000
_cell.length_b   1.000
_cell.length_c   1.000
_cell.angle_alpha   90.00
_cell.angle_beta   90.00
_cell.angle_gamma   90.00
#
_symmetry.space_group_name_H-M   'P 1'
#
loop_
_entity.id
_entity.type
_entity.pdbx_description
1 polymer ?
#
loop_
_entity_poly.entity_id
_entity_poly.type
_entity_poly.pdbx_seq_one_letter_code
_entity_poly.pdbx_strand_id
1 'polypeptide(L)'
;MEKIWLEKSYPPGVPFEIDPDKYSSIVEMFNKYVAQYAQRDAYINMGKAITYDELKDKSTSFAAYLQHDLGLKKGDKFAIMVPNTLQYPIALFGALLAGLTVVNVNPLYTARELEHQLNDSNAKAILIIENFAHTLEEVVANTQIENIVLTQLGDQLGTVKGFIVNSVVKYVKKMVPAYNLPGAVKFNKAMAKGAKLSFTPVSIQGEDLAFLQYT
;
A
#
# COMPACT_ATOMS: atom_id res chain seq x y z
N MET A 1 20.13 -36.14 -7.57
CA MET A 1 21.12 -35.15 -7.10
C MET A 1 20.86 -34.92 -5.62
N GLU A 2 21.80 -35.32 -4.75
CA GLU A 2 21.68 -35.01 -3.32
C GLU A 2 21.64 -33.50 -3.12
N LYS A 3 20.67 -33.03 -2.34
CA LYS A 3 20.50 -31.61 -2.04
C LYS A 3 21.54 -31.17 -0.98
N ILE A 4 22.83 -31.23 -1.35
CA ILE A 4 24.00 -30.94 -0.47
C ILE A 4 23.87 -29.58 0.25
N TRP A 5 23.21 -28.63 -0.41
CA TRP A 5 22.94 -27.29 0.15
C TRP A 5 21.97 -27.33 1.35
N LEU A 6 21.08 -28.34 1.46
CA LEU A 6 20.16 -28.47 2.60
C LEU A 6 20.91 -28.74 3.91
N GLU A 7 21.91 -29.63 3.88
CA GLU A 7 22.64 -30.03 5.06
C GLU A 7 23.64 -28.98 5.56
N LYS A 8 24.20 -28.18 4.63
CA LYS A 8 25.30 -27.23 4.94
C LYS A 8 24.89 -25.78 5.04
N SER A 9 23.77 -25.40 4.42
CA SER A 9 23.39 -23.97 4.24
C SER A 9 22.16 -23.55 5.01
N TYR A 10 21.33 -24.50 5.48
CA TYR A 10 20.15 -24.18 6.26
C TYR A 10 20.45 -24.10 7.75
N PRO A 11 20.07 -23.00 8.42
CA PRO A 11 20.19 -22.91 9.87
C PRO A 11 19.34 -23.99 10.57
N PRO A 12 19.75 -24.44 11.77
CA PRO A 12 18.96 -25.37 12.56
C PRO A 12 17.52 -24.86 12.81
N GLY A 13 16.53 -25.71 12.58
CA GLY A 13 15.12 -25.39 12.79
C GLY A 13 14.41 -24.70 11.62
N VAL A 14 15.12 -24.41 10.54
CA VAL A 14 14.50 -23.92 9.29
C VAL A 14 14.04 -25.13 8.48
N PRO A 15 12.73 -25.24 8.14
CA PRO A 15 12.24 -26.33 7.31
C PRO A 15 12.82 -26.25 5.89
N PHE A 16 13.13 -27.39 5.29
CA PHE A 16 13.68 -27.48 3.94
C PHE A 16 12.64 -27.23 2.84
N GLU A 17 11.39 -27.47 3.16
CA GLU A 17 10.28 -27.30 2.24
C GLU A 17 9.28 -26.30 2.78
N ILE A 18 8.69 -25.53 1.88
CA ILE A 18 7.62 -24.61 2.20
C ILE A 18 6.31 -25.39 2.04
N ASP A 19 5.44 -25.29 3.04
CA ASP A 19 4.05 -25.72 2.92
C ASP A 19 3.23 -24.58 2.29
N PRO A 20 2.87 -24.66 1.00
CA PRO A 20 2.11 -23.61 0.32
C PRO A 20 0.68 -23.49 0.84
N ASP A 21 0.14 -24.55 1.45
CA ASP A 21 -1.24 -24.61 1.94
C ASP A 21 -1.37 -24.24 3.42
N LYS A 22 -0.27 -23.82 4.05
CA LYS A 22 -0.25 -23.41 5.46
C LYS A 22 -1.22 -22.26 5.78
N TYR A 23 -1.46 -21.41 4.82
CA TYR A 23 -2.41 -20.30 4.88
C TYR A 23 -3.25 -20.28 3.60
N SER A 24 -4.56 -20.11 3.74
CA SER A 24 -5.47 -19.98 2.59
C SER A 24 -5.25 -18.69 1.78
N SER A 25 -4.63 -17.69 2.40
CA SER A 25 -4.34 -16.40 1.76
C SER A 25 -3.34 -15.57 2.56
N ILE A 26 -2.76 -14.54 1.93
CA ILE A 26 -1.94 -13.52 2.61
C ILE A 26 -2.76 -12.81 3.70
N VAL A 27 -4.05 -12.62 3.50
CA VAL A 27 -4.95 -11.97 4.47
C VAL A 27 -5.15 -12.85 5.71
N GLU A 28 -5.28 -14.16 5.56
CA GLU A 28 -5.32 -15.07 6.71
C GLU A 28 -4.01 -14.98 7.50
N MET A 29 -2.87 -15.06 6.81
CA MET A 29 -1.57 -14.92 7.44
C MET A 29 -1.43 -13.58 8.18
N PHE A 30 -1.83 -12.48 7.54
CA PHE A 30 -1.83 -11.13 8.15
C PHE A 30 -2.68 -11.12 9.43
N ASN A 31 -3.94 -11.54 9.37
CA ASN A 31 -4.85 -11.56 10.52
C ASN A 31 -4.30 -12.38 11.68
N LYS A 32 -3.70 -13.53 11.42
CA LYS A 32 -3.06 -14.38 12.44
C LYS A 32 -1.93 -13.64 13.16
N TYR A 33 -1.02 -13.03 12.40
CA TYR A 33 0.17 -12.44 12.99
C TYR A 33 -0.09 -11.06 13.63
N VAL A 34 -1.02 -10.28 13.13
CA VAL A 34 -1.42 -9.04 13.82
C VAL A 34 -2.08 -9.34 15.17
N ALA A 35 -2.85 -10.42 15.28
CA ALA A 35 -3.41 -10.87 16.55
C ALA A 35 -2.33 -11.40 17.51
N GLN A 36 -1.37 -12.18 16.99
CA GLN A 36 -0.29 -12.78 17.79
C GLN A 36 0.69 -11.73 18.35
N TYR A 37 0.97 -10.68 17.58
CA TYR A 37 2.00 -9.68 17.90
C TYR A 37 1.43 -8.27 18.11
N ALA A 38 0.15 -8.15 18.45
CA ALA A 38 -0.63 -6.93 18.49
C ALA A 38 0.12 -5.70 19.06
N GLN A 39 0.81 -5.87 20.19
CA GLN A 39 1.49 -4.79 20.90
C GLN A 39 2.95 -4.56 20.47
N ARG A 40 3.47 -5.37 19.54
CA ARG A 40 4.83 -5.17 19.04
C ARG A 40 4.84 -4.15 17.91
N ASP A 41 5.98 -3.47 17.77
CA ASP A 41 6.21 -2.59 16.60
C ASP A 41 6.23 -3.42 15.32
N ALA A 42 5.37 -3.05 14.37
CA ALA A 42 5.30 -3.67 13.05
C ALA A 42 6.20 -2.93 12.05
N TYR A 43 6.13 -1.60 12.05
CA TYR A 43 6.91 -0.75 11.17
C TYR A 43 7.41 0.49 11.89
N ILE A 44 8.62 0.91 11.56
CA ILE A 44 9.25 2.12 12.08
C ILE A 44 9.72 2.98 10.91
N ASN A 45 9.32 4.25 10.87
CA ASN A 45 9.81 5.21 9.89
C ASN A 45 10.03 6.56 10.54
N MET A 46 11.17 7.18 10.29
CA MET A 46 11.56 8.48 10.84
C MET A 46 11.36 8.58 12.37
N GLY A 47 11.60 7.49 13.12
CA GLY A 47 11.43 7.43 14.58
C GLY A 47 9.97 7.40 15.07
N LYS A 48 8.98 7.21 14.18
CA LYS A 48 7.61 6.86 14.55
C LYS A 48 7.41 5.37 14.27
N ALA A 49 7.03 4.62 15.31
CA ALA A 49 6.58 3.25 15.18
C ALA A 49 5.05 3.19 15.05
N ILE A 50 4.56 2.15 14.35
CA ILE A 50 3.18 1.67 14.43
C ILE A 50 3.20 0.21 14.86
N THR A 51 2.33 -0.15 15.79
CA THR A 51 2.19 -1.54 16.24
C THR A 51 1.43 -2.38 15.23
N TYR A 52 1.45 -3.71 15.38
CA TYR A 52 0.64 -4.61 14.56
C TYR A 52 -0.86 -4.32 14.70
N ASP A 53 -1.32 -3.96 15.90
CA ASP A 53 -2.71 -3.61 16.16
C ASP A 53 -3.09 -2.30 15.45
N GLU A 54 -2.27 -1.25 15.57
CA GLU A 54 -2.47 0.01 14.83
C GLU A 54 -2.45 -0.21 13.30
N LEU A 55 -1.57 -1.10 12.81
CA LEU A 55 -1.51 -1.45 11.40
C LEU A 55 -2.82 -2.09 10.94
N LYS A 56 -3.35 -3.05 11.71
CA LYS A 56 -4.62 -3.70 11.42
C LYS A 56 -5.77 -2.70 11.36
N ASP A 57 -5.92 -1.87 12.38
CA ASP A 57 -7.00 -0.89 12.46
C ASP A 57 -6.96 0.11 11.30
N LYS A 58 -5.76 0.62 11.01
CA LYS A 58 -5.56 1.55 9.88
C LYS A 58 -5.81 0.88 8.54
N SER A 59 -5.32 -0.35 8.34
CA SER A 59 -5.56 -1.09 7.10
C SER A 59 -7.03 -1.44 6.91
N THR A 60 -7.73 -1.80 7.98
CA THR A 60 -9.18 -2.06 7.94
C THR A 60 -9.96 -0.78 7.60
N SER A 61 -9.60 0.35 8.19
CA SER A 61 -10.19 1.64 7.84
C SER A 61 -9.94 2.02 6.38
N PHE A 62 -8.73 1.79 5.88
CA PHE A 62 -8.43 2.06 4.48
C PHE A 62 -9.17 1.10 3.54
N ALA A 63 -9.28 -0.19 3.89
CA ALA A 63 -10.08 -1.16 3.14
C ALA A 63 -11.56 -0.73 3.03
N ALA A 64 -12.15 -0.29 4.13
CA ALA A 64 -13.53 0.21 4.13
C ALA A 64 -13.69 1.44 3.20
N TYR A 65 -12.72 2.34 3.19
CA TYR A 65 -12.69 3.47 2.26
C TYR A 65 -12.62 3.01 0.79
N LEU A 66 -11.74 2.07 0.47
CA LEU A 66 -11.60 1.53 -0.89
C LEU A 66 -12.91 0.86 -1.38
N GLN A 67 -13.58 0.12 -0.49
CA GLN A 67 -14.81 -0.59 -0.81
C GLN A 67 -16.03 0.33 -0.97
N HIS A 68 -16.22 1.27 -0.06
CA HIS A 68 -17.49 1.99 0.07
C HIS A 68 -17.45 3.43 -0.42
N ASP A 69 -16.31 4.11 -0.34
CA ASP A 69 -16.17 5.48 -0.87
C ASP A 69 -15.70 5.46 -2.33
N LEU A 70 -14.74 4.57 -2.69
CA LEU A 70 -14.27 4.41 -4.05
C LEU A 70 -15.03 3.35 -4.86
N GLY A 71 -15.81 2.49 -4.20
CA GLY A 71 -16.60 1.47 -4.87
C GLY A 71 -15.80 0.33 -5.50
N LEU A 72 -14.52 0.16 -5.15
CA LEU A 72 -13.67 -0.90 -5.69
C LEU A 72 -14.15 -2.30 -5.27
N LYS A 73 -13.97 -3.26 -6.16
CA LYS A 73 -14.44 -4.65 -5.99
C LYS A 73 -13.27 -5.62 -6.00
N LYS A 74 -13.48 -6.81 -5.43
CA LYS A 74 -12.51 -7.92 -5.49
C LYS A 74 -11.96 -8.08 -6.90
N GLY A 75 -10.63 -8.17 -7.01
CA GLY A 75 -9.91 -8.32 -8.27
C GLY A 75 -9.60 -7.01 -9.02
N ASP A 76 -10.16 -5.86 -8.60
CA ASP A 76 -9.73 -4.56 -9.12
C ASP A 76 -8.27 -4.28 -8.74
N LYS A 77 -7.55 -3.55 -9.57
CA LYS A 77 -6.13 -3.26 -9.38
C LYS A 77 -5.98 -1.89 -8.72
N PHE A 78 -5.18 -1.88 -7.67
CA PHE A 78 -4.84 -0.70 -6.88
C PHE A 78 -3.33 -0.43 -6.95
N ALA A 79 -2.95 0.66 -7.58
CA ALA A 79 -1.55 1.05 -7.72
C ALA A 79 -1.04 1.76 -6.45
N ILE A 80 0.18 1.45 -6.03
CA ILE A 80 0.84 2.09 -4.88
C ILE A 80 2.18 2.65 -5.34
N MET A 81 2.27 3.98 -5.48
CA MET A 81 3.47 4.72 -5.90
C MET A 81 3.97 5.59 -4.74
N VAL A 82 4.47 4.92 -3.70
CA VAL A 82 5.04 5.57 -2.52
C VAL A 82 6.34 4.90 -2.11
N PRO A 83 7.31 5.63 -1.53
CA PRO A 83 8.52 5.03 -0.99
C PRO A 83 8.21 4.29 0.33
N ASN A 84 9.25 3.76 0.99
CA ASN A 84 9.15 3.07 2.28
C ASN A 84 8.72 4.02 3.40
N THR A 85 7.43 4.33 3.45
CA THR A 85 6.76 5.14 4.46
C THR A 85 5.72 4.32 5.20
N LEU A 86 5.19 4.82 6.33
CA LEU A 86 4.16 4.11 7.10
C LEU A 86 2.84 3.96 6.33
N GLN A 87 2.59 4.81 5.35
CA GLN A 87 1.41 4.72 4.48
C GLN A 87 1.44 3.49 3.58
N TYR A 88 2.64 3.03 3.19
CA TYR A 88 2.78 1.88 2.30
C TYR A 88 2.16 0.60 2.90
N PRO A 89 2.58 0.11 4.08
CA PRO A 89 1.97 -1.09 4.66
C PRO A 89 0.48 -0.93 4.98
N ILE A 90 0.04 0.26 5.38
CA ILE A 90 -1.39 0.53 5.62
C ILE A 90 -2.20 0.36 4.33
N ALA A 91 -1.74 0.95 3.24
CA ALA A 91 -2.41 0.86 1.95
C ALA A 91 -2.32 -0.55 1.35
N LEU A 92 -1.16 -1.20 1.47
CA LEU A 92 -0.93 -2.57 1.02
C LEU A 92 -1.93 -3.53 1.65
N PHE A 93 -1.92 -3.61 2.98
CA PHE A 93 -2.82 -4.53 3.68
C PHE A 93 -4.29 -4.09 3.58
N GLY A 94 -4.56 -2.78 3.49
CA GLY A 94 -5.91 -2.29 3.22
C GLY A 94 -6.45 -2.74 1.86
N ALA A 95 -5.64 -2.68 0.82
CA ALA A 95 -6.01 -3.18 -0.51
C ALA A 95 -6.23 -4.70 -0.51
N LEU A 96 -5.31 -5.46 0.11
CA LEU A 96 -5.43 -6.92 0.20
C LEU A 96 -6.66 -7.34 1.02
N LEU A 97 -6.96 -6.67 2.14
CA LEU A 97 -8.19 -6.89 2.92
C LEU A 97 -9.45 -6.63 2.10
N ALA A 98 -9.44 -5.61 1.24
CA ALA A 98 -10.54 -5.31 0.33
C ALA A 98 -10.64 -6.29 -0.87
N GLY A 99 -9.71 -7.26 -0.99
CA GLY A 99 -9.66 -8.22 -2.07
C GLY A 99 -9.10 -7.67 -3.39
N LEU A 100 -8.37 -6.56 -3.32
CA LEU A 100 -7.77 -5.93 -4.50
C LEU A 100 -6.42 -6.56 -4.84
N THR A 101 -6.04 -6.49 -6.11
CA THR A 101 -4.70 -6.81 -6.56
C THR A 101 -3.82 -5.56 -6.47
N VAL A 102 -2.71 -5.65 -5.74
CA VAL A 102 -1.78 -4.54 -5.57
C VAL A 102 -0.81 -4.46 -6.73
N VAL A 103 -0.64 -3.26 -7.29
CA VAL A 103 0.35 -2.94 -8.32
C VAL A 103 1.41 -2.03 -7.71
N ASN A 104 2.58 -2.59 -7.41
CA ASN A 104 3.68 -1.77 -6.90
C ASN A 104 4.30 -0.96 -8.03
N VAL A 105 4.34 0.36 -7.85
CA VAL A 105 4.88 1.31 -8.83
C VAL A 105 6.15 1.96 -8.28
N ASN A 106 7.22 1.93 -9.07
CA ASN A 106 8.45 2.62 -8.69
C ASN A 106 8.22 4.15 -8.69
N PRO A 107 8.41 4.84 -7.55
CA PRO A 107 8.23 6.30 -7.49
C PRO A 107 9.13 7.10 -8.45
N LEU A 108 10.21 6.50 -8.94
CA LEU A 108 11.16 7.16 -9.84
C LEU A 108 10.85 6.92 -11.32
N TYR A 109 9.73 6.29 -11.65
CA TYR A 109 9.34 6.10 -13.05
C TYR A 109 9.12 7.44 -13.77
N THR A 110 9.53 7.46 -15.02
CA THR A 110 9.15 8.53 -15.97
C THR A 110 7.66 8.46 -16.27
N ALA A 111 7.11 9.53 -16.81
CA ALA A 111 5.72 9.59 -17.23
C ALA A 111 5.33 8.42 -18.17
N ARG A 112 6.19 8.11 -19.14
CA ARG A 112 5.99 6.99 -20.08
C ARG A 112 5.94 5.63 -19.41
N GLU A 113 6.85 5.36 -18.46
CA GLU A 113 6.89 4.09 -17.71
C GLU A 113 5.66 3.96 -16.82
N LEU A 114 5.25 5.06 -16.17
CA LEU A 114 4.05 5.10 -15.34
C LEU A 114 2.79 4.83 -16.18
N GLU A 115 2.62 5.53 -17.33
CA GLU A 115 1.50 5.33 -18.24
C GLU A 115 1.43 3.87 -18.70
N HIS A 116 2.55 3.29 -19.11
CA HIS A 116 2.62 1.91 -19.55
C HIS A 116 2.15 0.96 -18.44
N GLN A 117 2.70 1.09 -17.22
CA GLN A 117 2.36 0.18 -16.12
C GLN A 117 0.90 0.32 -15.69
N LEU A 118 0.36 1.53 -15.61
CA LEU A 118 -1.03 1.77 -15.22
C LEU A 118 -2.01 1.20 -16.25
N ASN A 119 -1.70 1.31 -17.54
CA ASN A 119 -2.53 0.77 -18.61
C ASN A 119 -2.43 -0.75 -18.70
N ASP A 120 -1.22 -1.31 -18.65
CA ASP A 120 -1.01 -2.77 -18.71
C ASP A 120 -1.66 -3.49 -17.52
N SER A 121 -1.56 -2.93 -16.32
CA SER A 121 -2.21 -3.47 -15.13
C SER A 121 -3.71 -3.26 -15.07
N ASN A 122 -4.27 -2.33 -15.87
CA ASN A 122 -5.65 -1.84 -15.77
C ASN A 122 -5.98 -1.36 -14.34
N ALA A 123 -5.07 -0.60 -13.72
CA ALA A 123 -5.29 -0.04 -12.39
C ALA A 123 -6.41 0.99 -12.40
N LYS A 124 -7.39 0.86 -11.48
CA LYS A 124 -8.52 1.77 -11.34
C LYS A 124 -8.30 2.89 -10.34
N ALA A 125 -7.42 2.68 -9.39
CA ALA A 125 -7.10 3.66 -8.37
C ALA A 125 -5.61 3.63 -8.04
N ILE A 126 -5.09 4.77 -7.58
CA ILE A 126 -3.68 4.91 -7.20
C ILE A 126 -3.53 5.66 -5.88
N LEU A 127 -2.64 5.15 -5.00
CA LEU A 127 -2.04 5.94 -3.93
C LEU A 127 -0.68 6.43 -4.41
N ILE A 128 -0.48 7.75 -4.40
CA ILE A 128 0.78 8.36 -4.83
C ILE A 128 1.27 9.41 -3.81
N ILE A 129 2.59 9.46 -3.60
CA ILE A 129 3.17 10.54 -2.80
C ILE A 129 3.27 11.81 -3.64
N GLU A 130 2.93 12.98 -3.03
CA GLU A 130 2.81 14.25 -3.77
C GLU A 130 4.10 14.71 -4.47
N ASN A 131 5.25 14.18 -4.06
CA ASN A 131 6.53 14.46 -4.72
C ASN A 131 6.55 14.07 -6.20
N PHE A 132 5.76 13.07 -6.59
CA PHE A 132 5.67 12.53 -7.94
C PHE A 132 4.28 12.75 -8.58
N ALA A 133 3.43 13.55 -7.94
CA ALA A 133 2.08 13.82 -8.44
C ALA A 133 2.07 14.49 -9.81
N HIS A 134 3.08 15.32 -10.13
CA HIS A 134 3.27 15.92 -11.44
C HIS A 134 3.47 14.87 -12.55
N THR A 135 4.21 13.79 -12.27
CA THR A 135 4.39 12.69 -13.23
C THR A 135 3.07 11.98 -13.55
N LEU A 136 2.20 11.82 -12.54
CA LEU A 136 0.87 11.25 -12.75
C LEU A 136 -0.03 12.22 -13.53
N GLU A 137 0.05 13.51 -13.26
CA GLU A 137 -0.72 14.54 -13.98
C GLU A 137 -0.49 14.48 -15.49
N GLU A 138 0.76 14.24 -15.92
CA GLU A 138 1.11 14.16 -17.35
C GLU A 138 0.40 13.02 -18.08
N VAL A 139 0.05 11.93 -17.38
CA VAL A 139 -0.40 10.69 -18.02
C VAL A 139 -1.78 10.21 -17.58
N VAL A 140 -2.31 10.70 -16.47
CA VAL A 140 -3.55 10.16 -15.89
C VAL A 140 -4.73 10.16 -16.85
N ALA A 141 -4.83 11.18 -17.72
CA ALA A 141 -5.87 11.29 -18.74
C ALA A 141 -5.82 10.16 -19.79
N ASN A 142 -4.68 9.51 -19.96
CA ASN A 142 -4.45 8.40 -20.88
C ASN A 142 -4.56 7.03 -20.20
N THR A 143 -4.96 6.98 -18.94
CA THR A 143 -5.05 5.76 -18.13
C THR A 143 -6.48 5.46 -17.70
N GLN A 144 -6.69 4.31 -17.07
CA GLN A 144 -7.99 3.92 -16.50
C GLN A 144 -8.13 4.31 -15.01
N ILE A 145 -7.26 5.18 -14.51
CA ILE A 145 -7.31 5.64 -13.12
C ILE A 145 -8.55 6.55 -12.93
N GLU A 146 -9.49 6.07 -12.15
CA GLU A 146 -10.71 6.78 -11.76
C GLU A 146 -10.54 7.52 -10.43
N ASN A 147 -9.67 7.01 -9.55
CA ASN A 147 -9.53 7.51 -8.19
C ASN A 147 -8.06 7.71 -7.81
N ILE A 148 -7.75 8.89 -7.27
CA ILE A 148 -6.41 9.26 -6.86
C ILE A 148 -6.41 9.58 -5.36
N VAL A 149 -5.56 8.89 -4.61
CA VAL A 149 -5.25 9.20 -3.22
C VAL A 149 -3.85 9.78 -3.14
N LEU A 150 -3.74 11.00 -2.60
CA LEU A 150 -2.46 11.69 -2.43
C LEU A 150 -1.98 11.60 -0.99
N THR A 151 -0.72 11.21 -0.78
CA THR A 151 -0.10 11.23 0.53
C THR A 151 1.13 12.14 0.56
N GLN A 152 1.48 12.62 1.75
CA GLN A 152 2.67 13.39 2.02
C GLN A 152 3.63 12.58 2.90
N LEU A 153 4.93 12.86 2.83
CA LEU A 153 5.95 12.09 3.55
C LEU A 153 5.67 12.00 5.06
N GLY A 154 5.14 13.07 5.66
CA GLY A 154 4.88 13.18 7.09
C GLY A 154 3.49 12.72 7.55
N ASP A 155 2.59 12.27 6.66
CA ASP A 155 1.17 12.05 6.99
C ASP A 155 0.92 11.08 8.16
N GLN A 156 1.76 10.10 8.38
CA GLN A 156 1.63 9.12 9.46
C GLN A 156 2.63 9.32 10.61
N LEU A 157 3.34 10.45 10.65
CA LEU A 157 4.32 10.77 11.71
C LEU A 157 3.72 11.47 12.95
N GLY A 158 2.40 11.63 12.98
CA GLY A 158 1.69 12.42 13.99
C GLY A 158 1.55 13.88 13.59
N THR A 159 0.71 14.64 14.32
CA THR A 159 0.26 15.97 13.90
C THR A 159 1.42 16.97 13.76
N VAL A 160 2.20 17.15 14.81
CA VAL A 160 3.26 18.17 14.84
C VAL A 160 4.43 17.80 13.94
N LYS A 161 4.96 16.59 14.10
CA LYS A 161 6.09 16.10 13.30
C LYS A 161 5.73 15.98 11.82
N GLY A 162 4.53 15.47 11.52
CA GLY A 162 4.03 15.40 10.16
C GLY A 162 3.93 16.75 9.49
N PHE A 163 3.38 17.76 10.18
CA PHE A 163 3.30 19.12 9.66
C PHE A 163 4.69 19.72 9.37
N ILE A 164 5.65 19.55 10.30
CA ILE A 164 7.02 20.05 10.13
C ILE A 164 7.68 19.38 8.91
N VAL A 165 7.61 18.03 8.83
CA VAL A 165 8.23 17.27 7.74
C VAL A 165 7.63 17.68 6.39
N ASN A 166 6.30 17.74 6.29
CA ASN A 166 5.62 18.14 5.06
C ASN A 166 5.98 19.57 4.64
N SER A 167 6.06 20.49 5.58
CA SER A 167 6.45 21.89 5.32
C SER A 167 7.90 21.99 4.85
N VAL A 168 8.83 21.26 5.48
CA VAL A 168 10.24 21.24 5.07
C VAL A 168 10.38 20.65 3.66
N VAL A 169 9.73 19.51 3.38
CA VAL A 169 9.78 18.85 2.07
C VAL A 169 9.26 19.77 0.97
N LYS A 170 8.13 20.43 1.22
CA LYS A 170 7.46 21.26 0.21
C LYS A 170 8.11 22.63 0.02
N TYR A 171 8.36 23.36 1.10
CA TYR A 171 8.76 24.76 1.03
C TYR A 171 10.25 25.00 1.16
N VAL A 172 10.95 24.21 1.98
CA VAL A 172 12.39 24.37 2.19
C VAL A 172 13.20 23.57 1.16
N LYS A 173 12.88 22.28 1.03
CA LYS A 173 13.58 21.39 0.07
C LYS A 173 13.05 21.51 -1.36
N LYS A 174 11.84 22.08 -1.54
CA LYS A 174 11.18 22.25 -2.84
C LYS A 174 11.08 20.95 -3.63
N MET A 175 10.84 19.83 -2.92
CA MET A 175 10.77 18.48 -3.49
C MET A 175 9.36 18.11 -3.99
N VAL A 176 8.43 19.04 -3.99
CA VAL A 176 7.06 18.86 -4.50
C VAL A 176 6.85 19.86 -5.63
N PRO A 177 7.05 19.45 -6.89
CA PRO A 177 6.69 20.25 -8.06
C PRO A 177 5.21 20.62 -8.04
N ALA A 178 4.83 21.70 -8.74
CA ALA A 178 3.43 22.05 -8.91
C ALA A 178 2.72 20.93 -9.70
N TYR A 179 1.50 20.62 -9.31
CA TYR A 179 0.64 19.66 -10.01
C TYR A 179 -0.83 20.07 -9.86
N ASN A 180 -1.66 19.61 -10.80
CA ASN A 180 -3.10 19.80 -10.80
C ASN A 180 -3.79 18.44 -11.03
N LEU A 181 -4.24 17.80 -9.96
CA LEU A 181 -4.97 16.54 -9.99
C LEU A 181 -6.36 16.76 -9.36
N PRO A 182 -7.32 17.29 -10.14
CA PRO A 182 -8.66 17.56 -9.64
C PRO A 182 -9.34 16.28 -9.18
N GLY A 183 -10.05 16.32 -8.07
CA GLY A 183 -10.70 15.16 -7.49
C GLY A 183 -9.81 14.25 -6.61
N ALA A 184 -8.50 14.48 -6.57
CA ALA A 184 -7.61 13.71 -5.70
C ALA A 184 -7.93 13.93 -4.22
N VAL A 185 -7.96 12.83 -3.45
CA VAL A 185 -8.28 12.82 -2.01
C VAL A 185 -7.00 12.64 -1.21
N LYS A 186 -6.80 13.47 -0.18
CA LYS A 186 -5.65 13.31 0.73
C LYS A 186 -5.79 12.03 1.55
N PHE A 187 -4.70 11.29 1.73
CA PHE A 187 -4.66 10.02 2.45
C PHE A 187 -5.27 10.11 3.86
N ASN A 188 -4.92 11.12 4.64
CA ASN A 188 -5.48 11.31 5.98
C ASN A 188 -7.00 11.57 5.94
N LYS A 189 -7.51 12.21 4.87
CA LYS A 189 -8.97 12.37 4.67
C LYS A 189 -9.62 11.03 4.29
N ALA A 190 -8.98 10.22 3.44
CA ALA A 190 -9.42 8.87 3.11
C ALA A 190 -9.50 7.99 4.37
N MET A 191 -8.45 8.03 5.20
CA MET A 191 -8.41 7.33 6.49
C MET A 191 -9.55 7.76 7.42
N ALA A 192 -9.79 9.07 7.57
CA ALA A 192 -10.86 9.60 8.42
C ALA A 192 -12.28 9.25 7.91
N LYS A 193 -12.45 9.13 6.59
CA LYS A 193 -13.70 8.63 5.99
C LYS A 193 -13.86 7.13 6.25
N GLY A 194 -12.84 6.34 5.97
CA GLY A 194 -12.85 4.90 6.15
C GLY A 194 -13.11 4.46 7.59
N ALA A 195 -12.55 5.18 8.56
CA ALA A 195 -12.78 4.93 9.98
C ALA A 195 -14.26 5.09 10.42
N LYS A 196 -15.10 5.72 9.60
CA LYS A 196 -16.55 5.87 9.84
C LYS A 196 -17.40 4.86 9.08
N LEU A 197 -16.77 4.04 8.25
CA LEU A 197 -17.42 3.03 7.40
C LEU A 197 -17.20 1.64 8.01
N SER A 198 -18.15 0.76 7.81
CA SER A 198 -18.02 -0.64 8.21
C SER A 198 -17.26 -1.41 7.12
N PHE A 199 -16.11 -1.98 7.46
CA PHE A 199 -15.40 -2.88 6.57
C PHE A 199 -16.22 -4.13 6.29
N THR A 200 -16.29 -4.53 5.02
CA THR A 200 -16.97 -5.76 4.60
C THR A 200 -15.93 -6.84 4.29
N PRO A 201 -15.82 -7.92 5.09
CA PRO A 201 -14.87 -9.00 4.80
C PRO A 201 -15.10 -9.61 3.42
N VAL A 202 -14.01 -9.90 2.71
CA VAL A 202 -14.03 -10.49 1.38
C VAL A 202 -13.46 -11.91 1.47
N SER A 203 -14.13 -12.88 0.84
CA SER A 203 -13.59 -14.22 0.70
C SER A 203 -12.44 -14.22 -0.30
N ILE A 204 -11.23 -14.53 0.18
CA ILE A 204 -9.98 -14.55 -0.59
C ILE A 204 -9.46 -15.98 -0.57
N GLN A 205 -9.12 -16.50 -1.75
CA GLN A 205 -8.59 -17.84 -1.95
C GLN A 205 -7.11 -17.77 -2.34
N GLY A 206 -6.39 -18.89 -2.22
CA GLY A 206 -4.98 -18.98 -2.62
C GLY A 206 -4.73 -18.63 -4.09
N GLU A 207 -5.70 -18.86 -4.95
CA GLU A 207 -5.66 -18.57 -6.39
C GLU A 207 -5.90 -17.09 -6.74
N ASP A 208 -6.38 -16.28 -5.80
CA ASP A 208 -6.63 -14.85 -6.06
C ASP A 208 -5.29 -14.10 -6.18
N LEU A 209 -5.18 -13.26 -7.21
CA LEU A 209 -3.99 -12.46 -7.43
C LEU A 209 -3.82 -11.40 -6.33
N ALA A 210 -2.74 -11.50 -5.57
CA ALA A 210 -2.38 -10.52 -4.55
C ALA A 210 -1.59 -9.34 -5.13
N PHE A 211 -0.66 -9.62 -6.07
CA PHE A 211 0.27 -8.63 -6.62
C PHE A 211 0.45 -8.78 -8.13
N LEU A 212 0.65 -7.63 -8.80
CA LEU A 212 1.31 -7.54 -10.10
C LEU A 212 2.65 -6.84 -9.89
N GLN A 213 3.73 -7.59 -10.08
CA GLN A 213 5.09 -7.10 -9.90
C GLN A 213 5.77 -6.93 -11.26
N TYR A 214 6.20 -5.71 -11.53
CA TYR A 214 6.95 -5.35 -12.73
C TYR A 214 8.45 -5.36 -12.45
N THR A 215 9.23 -5.88 -13.38
CA THR A 215 10.70 -6.02 -13.31
C THR A 215 11.37 -5.27 -14.46
#